data_266d54ad3dddc47b3ade1f1d86b38e64
#
_entry.id   266d54ad3dddc47b3ade1f1d86b38e64
#
_cell.length_a   1.000
_cell.length_b   1.000
_cell.length_c   1.000
_cell.angle_alpha   90.00
_cell.angle_beta   90.00
_cell.angle_gamma   90.00
#
_symmetry.space_group_name_H-M   'P 1'
#
loop_
_entity.id
_entity.type
_entity.pdbx_description
1 polymer ?
#
loop_
_entity_poly.entity_id
_entity_poly.type
_entity_poly.pdbx_seq_one_letter_code
_entity_poly.pdbx_strand_id
1 'polypeptide(L)'
;MHYDLCLTWYWEYDADFVHMLEAACTDRGLSLWQVRPHNLVEAVNSLFSGEITLGTLLNRAADNPAFSPFTHRVQELGFFCINPPEISHWAEDKATMHLELITHGIETPYTIILAPFTEQPLLPVLDLGLLGEQFVIKPAYGGGGEGVVMHASSLEQVMKARTEFADRKYLLQAQIQPQEITGRKAWFRVYYVNGKIYPCWWDPQTHIFNPLSADEEERFDLTPLRPVVAKIASVCRLDWFSTEIAFSKDGKFVAVDYVNDGIDLRSQSKAHDGVPDEVIRAIAAELVALAARHRQAS
;
A
#
# COMPACT_ATOMS: atom_id res chain seq x y z
N MET A 1 4.39 -2.94 32.28
CA MET A 1 5.39 -2.14 31.50
C MET A 1 4.68 -1.49 30.34
N HIS A 2 5.03 -0.25 29.98
CA HIS A 2 4.42 0.46 28.83
C HIS A 2 5.41 0.67 27.71
N TYR A 3 5.01 0.49 26.45
CA TYR A 3 5.76 0.82 25.26
C TYR A 3 4.98 1.82 24.40
N ASP A 4 5.63 2.89 23.95
CA ASP A 4 5.01 3.91 23.09
C ASP A 4 4.70 3.37 21.70
N LEU A 5 5.60 2.55 21.15
CA LEU A 5 5.42 1.89 19.85
C LEU A 5 5.74 0.40 19.95
N CYS A 6 4.85 -0.44 19.45
CA CYS A 6 5.10 -1.85 19.21
C CYS A 6 5.21 -2.09 17.70
N LEU A 7 6.24 -2.80 17.27
CA LEU A 7 6.43 -3.22 15.88
C LEU A 7 6.35 -4.74 15.81
N THR A 8 5.39 -5.26 15.03
CA THR A 8 5.39 -6.68 14.64
C THR A 8 6.06 -6.83 13.29
N TRP A 9 7.00 -7.77 13.15
CA TRP A 9 7.66 -8.04 11.89
C TRP A 9 8.31 -9.43 11.88
N TYR A 10 8.50 -9.97 10.66
CA TYR A 10 9.13 -11.28 10.50
C TYR A 10 9.98 -11.38 9.23
N TRP A 11 9.72 -10.53 8.23
CA TRP A 11 10.42 -10.55 6.96
C TRP A 11 11.81 -9.94 7.11
N GLU A 12 12.86 -10.71 6.81
CA GLU A 12 14.24 -10.30 7.06
C GLU A 12 14.68 -9.06 6.27
N TYR A 13 14.04 -8.80 5.13
CA TYR A 13 14.32 -7.62 4.32
C TYR A 13 13.75 -6.32 4.91
N ASP A 14 12.93 -6.39 5.93
CA ASP A 14 12.50 -5.21 6.70
C ASP A 14 13.59 -4.69 7.67
N ALA A 15 14.70 -5.40 7.85
CA ALA A 15 15.70 -5.08 8.87
C ALA A 15 16.27 -3.64 8.76
N ASP A 16 16.51 -3.15 7.55
CA ASP A 16 17.01 -1.78 7.35
C ASP A 16 15.97 -0.74 7.77
N PHE A 17 14.69 -0.94 7.39
CA PHE A 17 13.58 -0.11 7.86
C PHE A 17 13.45 -0.14 9.38
N VAL A 18 13.56 -1.31 9.99
CA VAL A 18 13.47 -1.47 11.44
C VAL A 18 14.59 -0.67 12.14
N HIS A 19 15.84 -0.73 11.66
CA HIS A 19 16.92 0.07 12.20
C HIS A 19 16.68 1.59 12.08
N MET A 20 16.10 2.03 10.94
CA MET A 20 15.73 3.44 10.77
C MET A 20 14.61 3.85 11.73
N LEU A 21 13.64 2.96 11.97
CA LEU A 21 12.55 3.18 12.93
C LEU A 21 13.08 3.24 14.38
N GLU A 22 14.01 2.34 14.77
CA GLU A 22 14.67 2.36 16.08
C GLU A 22 15.41 3.68 16.32
N ALA A 23 16.18 4.14 15.33
CA ALA A 23 16.87 5.41 15.41
C ALA A 23 15.88 6.58 15.60
N ALA A 24 14.80 6.61 14.81
CA ALA A 24 13.78 7.64 14.93
C ALA A 24 13.04 7.60 16.29
N CYS A 25 12.80 6.42 16.87
CA CYS A 25 12.26 6.27 18.23
C CYS A 25 13.23 6.83 19.26
N THR A 26 14.52 6.49 19.15
CA THR A 26 15.58 6.98 20.05
C THR A 26 15.68 8.50 20.01
N ASP A 27 15.69 9.10 18.83
CA ASP A 27 15.77 10.56 18.63
C ASP A 27 14.58 11.31 19.27
N ARG A 28 13.43 10.65 19.38
CA ARG A 28 12.20 11.22 20.00
C ARG A 28 11.96 10.76 21.45
N GLY A 29 12.83 9.93 21.99
CA GLY A 29 12.68 9.38 23.33
C GLY A 29 11.44 8.49 23.50
N LEU A 30 11.06 7.74 22.44
CA LEU A 30 9.99 6.75 22.48
C LEU A 30 10.55 5.35 22.76
N SER A 31 9.85 4.62 23.62
CA SER A 31 10.13 3.19 23.86
C SER A 31 9.55 2.34 22.71
N LEU A 32 10.42 1.49 22.13
CA LEU A 32 10.04 0.56 21.05
C LEU A 32 10.07 -0.88 21.57
N TRP A 33 9.00 -1.61 21.31
CA TRP A 33 8.93 -3.05 21.52
C TRP A 33 8.80 -3.80 20.19
N GLN A 34 9.74 -4.70 19.94
CA GLN A 34 9.69 -5.53 18.74
C GLN A 34 9.12 -6.91 19.07
N VAL A 35 8.09 -7.30 18.34
CA VAL A 35 7.48 -8.62 18.40
C VAL A 35 7.78 -9.38 17.10
N ARG A 36 8.47 -10.50 17.25
CA ARG A 36 8.94 -11.38 16.19
C ARG A 36 8.47 -12.80 16.44
N PRO A 37 8.60 -13.73 15.47
CA PRO A 37 8.17 -15.13 15.66
C PRO A 37 8.73 -15.79 16.92
N HIS A 38 9.96 -15.48 17.32
CA HIS A 38 10.63 -16.10 18.47
C HIS A 38 10.10 -15.66 19.83
N ASN A 39 9.50 -14.47 19.96
CA ASN A 39 8.96 -13.95 21.21
C ASN A 39 7.43 -13.72 21.16
N LEU A 40 6.78 -14.13 20.07
CA LEU A 40 5.35 -13.87 19.85
C LEU A 40 4.45 -14.48 20.93
N VAL A 41 4.72 -15.70 21.37
CA VAL A 41 3.91 -16.39 22.39
C VAL A 41 4.00 -15.64 23.72
N GLU A 42 5.20 -15.22 24.12
CA GLU A 42 5.40 -14.42 25.33
C GLU A 42 4.70 -13.07 25.21
N ALA A 43 4.80 -12.43 24.05
CA ALA A 43 4.14 -11.15 23.78
C ALA A 43 2.63 -11.24 23.89
N VAL A 44 2.02 -12.28 23.34
CA VAL A 44 0.57 -12.55 23.48
C VAL A 44 0.20 -12.70 24.96
N ASN A 45 0.92 -13.52 25.71
CA ASN A 45 0.66 -13.76 27.13
C ASN A 45 0.79 -12.47 27.96
N SER A 46 1.79 -11.64 27.71
CA SER A 46 2.02 -10.38 28.43
C SER A 46 0.93 -9.34 28.16
N LEU A 47 0.34 -9.33 26.96
CA LEU A 47 -0.85 -8.50 26.67
C LEU A 47 -2.10 -9.04 27.36
N PHE A 48 -2.30 -10.37 27.38
CA PHE A 48 -3.45 -10.98 28.05
C PHE A 48 -3.43 -10.80 29.56
N SER A 49 -2.24 -10.88 30.19
CA SER A 49 -2.08 -10.64 31.63
C SER A 49 -2.14 -9.17 32.04
N GLY A 50 -2.04 -8.25 31.07
CA GLY A 50 -1.93 -6.82 31.34
C GLY A 50 -0.56 -6.38 31.88
N GLU A 51 0.46 -7.24 31.82
CA GLU A 51 1.84 -6.88 32.19
C GLU A 51 2.43 -5.83 31.24
N ILE A 52 2.01 -5.85 29.99
CA ILE A 52 2.41 -4.90 28.95
C ILE A 52 1.21 -4.13 28.43
N THR A 53 1.38 -2.83 28.24
CA THR A 53 0.45 -1.93 27.54
C THR A 53 1.18 -1.21 26.41
N LEU A 54 0.43 -0.78 25.40
CA LEU A 54 0.96 -0.14 24.22
C LEU A 54 0.34 1.24 23.99
N GLY A 55 1.09 2.17 23.41
CA GLY A 55 0.53 3.38 22.82
C GLY A 55 0.02 3.08 21.39
N THR A 56 0.90 2.52 20.56
CA THR A 56 0.64 2.28 19.13
C THR A 56 1.17 0.92 18.70
N LEU A 57 0.45 0.24 17.82
CA LEU A 57 0.93 -0.91 17.06
C LEU A 57 1.24 -0.50 15.60
N LEU A 58 2.45 -0.76 15.13
CA LEU A 58 2.80 -0.80 13.71
C LEU A 58 2.91 -2.27 13.28
N ASN A 59 1.95 -2.72 12.45
CA ASN A 59 1.88 -4.12 12.07
C ASN A 59 2.52 -4.37 10.69
N ARG A 60 3.76 -4.88 10.69
CA ARG A 60 4.49 -5.32 9.50
C ARG A 60 4.43 -6.84 9.26
N ALA A 61 3.57 -7.53 10.01
CA ALA A 61 3.37 -8.97 9.93
C ALA A 61 1.89 -9.32 9.65
N ALA A 62 1.14 -8.43 9.01
CA ALA A 62 -0.29 -8.58 8.77
C ALA A 62 -0.63 -9.78 7.87
N ASP A 63 0.26 -10.14 6.95
CA ASP A 63 0.16 -11.28 6.04
C ASP A 63 0.55 -12.63 6.67
N ASN A 64 1.11 -12.62 7.89
CA ASN A 64 1.46 -13.83 8.62
C ASN A 64 0.38 -14.18 9.66
N PRO A 65 -0.43 -15.22 9.42
CA PRO A 65 -1.55 -15.58 10.30
C PRO A 65 -1.14 -15.95 11.74
N ALA A 66 0.14 -16.26 11.99
CA ALA A 66 0.62 -16.53 13.34
C ALA A 66 0.51 -15.28 14.25
N PHE A 67 0.58 -14.07 13.69
CA PHE A 67 0.46 -12.82 14.42
C PHE A 67 -1.00 -12.39 14.68
N SER A 68 -1.98 -13.03 14.06
CA SER A 68 -3.40 -12.66 14.21
C SER A 68 -3.87 -12.61 15.67
N PRO A 69 -3.53 -13.57 16.56
CA PRO A 69 -3.96 -13.50 17.97
C PRO A 69 -3.41 -12.28 18.70
N PHE A 70 -2.17 -11.87 18.39
CA PHE A 70 -1.53 -10.68 18.95
C PHE A 70 -2.24 -9.40 18.47
N THR A 71 -2.42 -9.27 17.16
CA THR A 71 -3.07 -8.11 16.54
C THR A 71 -4.52 -7.96 17.02
N HIS A 72 -5.26 -9.08 17.09
CA HIS A 72 -6.62 -9.10 17.60
C HIS A 72 -6.70 -8.61 19.05
N ARG A 73 -5.77 -9.08 19.88
CA ARG A 73 -5.72 -8.65 21.28
C ARG A 73 -5.41 -7.17 21.43
N VAL A 74 -4.50 -6.65 20.63
CA VAL A 74 -4.19 -5.21 20.61
C VAL A 74 -5.44 -4.38 20.28
N GLN A 75 -6.22 -4.82 19.30
CA GLN A 75 -7.48 -4.17 18.91
C GLN A 75 -8.56 -4.25 20.01
N GLU A 76 -8.76 -5.43 20.60
CA GLU A 76 -9.72 -5.60 21.73
C GLU A 76 -9.39 -4.69 22.91
N LEU A 77 -8.12 -4.42 23.15
CA LEU A 77 -7.67 -3.52 24.21
C LEU A 77 -7.78 -2.03 23.82
N GLY A 78 -8.16 -1.73 22.56
CA GLY A 78 -8.37 -0.37 22.08
C GLY A 78 -7.09 0.42 21.84
N PHE A 79 -5.93 -0.26 21.68
CA PHE A 79 -4.69 0.43 21.32
C PHE A 79 -4.72 0.92 19.86
N PHE A 80 -4.07 2.04 19.61
CA PHE A 80 -4.01 2.60 18.26
C PHE A 80 -3.20 1.70 17.32
N CYS A 81 -3.72 1.43 16.12
CA CYS A 81 -3.05 0.62 15.10
C CYS A 81 -2.75 1.45 13.85
N ILE A 82 -1.55 1.34 13.35
CA ILE A 82 -1.12 1.87 12.05
C ILE A 82 -0.96 0.67 11.09
N ASN A 83 -1.89 0.38 10.20
CA ASN A 83 -3.26 0.88 10.05
C ASN A 83 -4.24 -0.04 10.81
N PRO A 84 -5.50 0.39 11.05
CA PRO A 84 -6.51 -0.52 11.59
C PRO A 84 -6.81 -1.64 10.57
N PRO A 85 -6.73 -2.94 10.96
CA PRO A 85 -6.82 -4.06 10.03
C PRO A 85 -8.10 -4.10 9.18
N GLU A 86 -9.24 -3.72 9.75
CA GLU A 86 -10.51 -3.70 9.02
C GLU A 86 -10.52 -2.64 7.91
N ILE A 87 -9.89 -1.49 8.18
CA ILE A 87 -9.78 -0.40 7.20
C ILE A 87 -8.78 -0.78 6.13
N SER A 88 -7.63 -1.38 6.50
CA SER A 88 -6.65 -1.92 5.55
C SER A 88 -7.28 -2.93 4.61
N HIS A 89 -7.97 -3.94 5.17
CA HIS A 89 -8.63 -4.96 4.37
C HIS A 89 -9.66 -4.39 3.39
N TRP A 90 -10.45 -3.40 3.83
CA TRP A 90 -11.41 -2.71 2.97
C TRP A 90 -10.71 -1.88 1.87
N ALA A 91 -9.62 -1.17 2.23
CA ALA A 91 -8.91 -0.29 1.31
C ALA A 91 -8.06 -1.05 0.27
N GLU A 92 -7.61 -2.26 0.60
CA GLU A 92 -6.83 -3.11 -0.31
C GLU A 92 -7.69 -3.88 -1.33
N ASP A 93 -9.03 -3.97 -1.13
CA ASP A 93 -9.94 -4.47 -2.18
C ASP A 93 -9.99 -3.49 -3.34
N LYS A 94 -9.22 -3.79 -4.39
CA LYS A 94 -9.12 -2.95 -5.59
C LYS A 94 -10.49 -2.71 -6.27
N ALA A 95 -11.42 -3.64 -6.17
CA ALA A 95 -12.77 -3.48 -6.73
C ALA A 95 -13.57 -2.46 -5.93
N THR A 96 -13.55 -2.55 -4.61
CA THR A 96 -14.19 -1.60 -3.72
C THR A 96 -13.54 -0.22 -3.85
N MET A 97 -12.21 -0.17 -3.79
CA MET A 97 -11.49 1.10 -3.87
C MET A 97 -11.65 1.79 -5.22
N HIS A 98 -11.77 1.03 -6.33
CA HIS A 98 -12.11 1.61 -7.63
C HIS A 98 -13.41 2.41 -7.58
N LEU A 99 -14.47 1.82 -7.03
CA LEU A 99 -15.78 2.48 -6.92
C LEU A 99 -15.73 3.70 -6.01
N GLU A 100 -15.02 3.61 -4.90
CA GLU A 100 -14.83 4.73 -3.98
C GLU A 100 -14.09 5.88 -4.66
N LEU A 101 -12.99 5.59 -5.35
CA LEU A 101 -12.18 6.62 -6.02
C LEU A 101 -12.96 7.36 -7.12
N ILE A 102 -13.67 6.63 -7.99
CA ILE A 102 -14.49 7.27 -9.04
C ILE A 102 -15.65 8.09 -8.46
N THR A 103 -16.28 7.60 -7.37
CA THR A 103 -17.36 8.32 -6.69
C THR A 103 -16.87 9.63 -6.10
N HIS A 104 -15.62 9.67 -5.67
CA HIS A 104 -14.97 10.88 -5.17
C HIS A 104 -14.30 11.71 -6.28
N GLY A 105 -14.48 11.37 -7.56
CA GLY A 105 -13.93 12.12 -8.70
C GLY A 105 -12.40 12.05 -8.77
N ILE A 106 -11.81 10.90 -8.43
CA ILE A 106 -10.40 10.59 -8.68
C ILE A 106 -10.33 9.83 -10.00
N GLU A 107 -9.47 10.27 -10.90
CA GLU A 107 -9.29 9.62 -12.20
C GLU A 107 -8.66 8.23 -12.02
N THR A 108 -9.28 7.21 -12.62
CA THR A 108 -8.85 5.81 -12.63
C THR A 108 -8.97 5.26 -14.04
N PRO A 109 -8.27 4.17 -14.39
CA PRO A 109 -8.47 3.52 -15.69
C PRO A 109 -9.92 3.06 -15.85
N TYR A 110 -10.46 3.10 -17.06
CA TYR A 110 -11.73 2.42 -17.33
C TYR A 110 -11.65 0.97 -16.89
N THR A 111 -12.61 0.51 -16.11
CA THR A 111 -12.55 -0.79 -15.42
C THR A 111 -13.89 -1.51 -15.48
N ILE A 112 -13.85 -2.80 -15.83
CA ILE A 112 -14.94 -3.74 -15.65
C ILE A 112 -14.62 -4.60 -14.44
N ILE A 113 -15.53 -4.64 -13.46
CA ILE A 113 -15.38 -5.47 -12.26
C ILE A 113 -16.19 -6.76 -12.46
N LEU A 114 -15.54 -7.90 -12.26
CA LEU A 114 -16.15 -9.22 -12.38
C LEU A 114 -16.30 -9.86 -11.00
N ALA A 115 -17.46 -10.48 -10.76
CA ALA A 115 -17.68 -11.29 -9.58
C ALA A 115 -16.73 -12.51 -9.53
N PRO A 116 -16.52 -13.14 -8.37
CA PRO A 116 -15.78 -14.38 -8.24
C PRO A 116 -16.25 -15.45 -9.23
N PHE A 117 -15.32 -16.27 -9.72
CA PHE A 117 -15.70 -17.38 -10.62
C PHE A 117 -16.65 -18.36 -9.94
N THR A 118 -16.46 -18.61 -8.65
CA THR A 118 -17.34 -19.49 -7.85
C THR A 118 -18.78 -18.99 -7.77
N GLU A 119 -19.00 -17.67 -7.82
CA GLU A 119 -20.34 -17.06 -7.77
C GLU A 119 -20.93 -16.87 -9.16
N GLN A 120 -20.10 -16.55 -10.16
CA GLN A 120 -20.51 -16.28 -11.53
C GLN A 120 -19.59 -16.99 -12.53
N PRO A 121 -19.70 -18.31 -12.70
CA PRO A 121 -18.87 -19.07 -13.64
C PRO A 121 -19.10 -18.71 -15.11
N LEU A 122 -20.29 -18.28 -15.46
CA LEU A 122 -20.62 -17.80 -16.80
C LEU A 122 -20.67 -16.27 -16.80
N LEU A 123 -19.89 -15.66 -17.68
CA LEU A 123 -19.94 -14.20 -17.85
C LEU A 123 -21.08 -13.79 -18.78
N PRO A 124 -21.72 -12.65 -18.53
CA PRO A 124 -22.59 -12.02 -19.49
C PRO A 124 -21.78 -11.58 -20.73
N VAL A 125 -22.46 -11.12 -21.76
CA VAL A 125 -21.78 -10.47 -22.88
C VAL A 125 -21.08 -9.21 -22.37
N LEU A 126 -19.74 -9.17 -22.49
CA LEU A 126 -18.91 -8.04 -22.09
C LEU A 126 -18.50 -7.26 -23.34
N ASP A 127 -18.64 -5.94 -23.28
CA ASP A 127 -18.01 -5.05 -24.25
C ASP A 127 -16.57 -4.77 -23.83
N LEU A 128 -15.65 -5.54 -24.36
CA LEU A 128 -14.21 -5.35 -24.12
C LEU A 128 -13.63 -4.20 -24.94
N GLY A 129 -14.35 -3.66 -25.94
CA GLY A 129 -13.88 -2.58 -26.80
C GLY A 129 -13.49 -1.31 -26.04
N LEU A 130 -14.18 -1.01 -24.94
CA LEU A 130 -13.88 0.13 -24.09
C LEU A 130 -12.57 -0.02 -23.27
N LEU A 131 -12.03 -1.24 -23.16
CA LEU A 131 -10.74 -1.50 -22.54
C LEU A 131 -9.56 -1.24 -23.50
N GLY A 132 -9.83 -1.13 -24.80
CA GLY A 132 -8.82 -1.02 -25.85
C GLY A 132 -8.41 -2.39 -26.43
N GLU A 133 -7.43 -2.38 -27.33
CA GLU A 133 -6.91 -3.61 -27.94
C GLU A 133 -6.25 -4.54 -26.94
N GLN A 134 -5.62 -3.97 -25.93
CA GLN A 134 -4.99 -4.70 -24.83
C GLN A 134 -5.38 -4.08 -23.50
N PHE A 135 -5.57 -4.92 -22.50
CA PHE A 135 -5.97 -4.51 -21.15
C PHE A 135 -5.24 -5.34 -20.10
N VAL A 136 -5.38 -4.94 -18.84
CA VAL A 136 -4.82 -5.65 -17.69
C VAL A 136 -5.95 -6.43 -17.01
N ILE A 137 -5.68 -7.69 -16.66
CA ILE A 137 -6.54 -8.50 -15.78
C ILE A 137 -5.83 -8.60 -14.44
N LYS A 138 -6.48 -8.24 -13.35
CA LYS A 138 -5.89 -8.37 -12.01
C LYS A 138 -6.92 -8.78 -10.97
N PRO A 139 -6.56 -9.64 -9.99
CA PRO A 139 -7.44 -9.95 -8.88
C PRO A 139 -7.65 -8.71 -8.01
N ALA A 140 -8.82 -8.61 -7.37
CA ALA A 140 -9.14 -7.48 -6.50
C ALA A 140 -8.26 -7.44 -5.25
N TYR A 141 -7.91 -8.60 -4.71
CA TYR A 141 -6.97 -8.75 -3.60
C TYR A 141 -5.66 -9.35 -4.08
N GLY A 142 -4.57 -8.96 -3.44
CA GLY A 142 -3.22 -9.44 -3.68
C GLY A 142 -2.27 -8.32 -4.05
N GLY A 143 -0.99 -8.58 -3.86
CA GLY A 143 0.13 -7.66 -4.11
C GLY A 143 1.22 -8.32 -4.97
N GLY A 144 2.31 -7.58 -5.24
CA GLY A 144 3.47 -8.14 -5.94
C GLY A 144 3.22 -8.62 -7.37
N GLY A 145 2.08 -8.25 -7.99
CA GLY A 145 1.74 -8.69 -9.35
C GLY A 145 1.20 -10.12 -9.44
N GLU A 146 0.93 -10.80 -8.33
CA GLU A 146 0.37 -12.16 -8.33
C GLU A 146 -0.99 -12.22 -9.03
N GLY A 147 -1.15 -13.12 -10.00
CA GLY A 147 -2.38 -13.28 -10.77
C GLY A 147 -2.68 -12.15 -11.77
N VAL A 148 -1.74 -11.22 -11.98
CA VAL A 148 -1.89 -10.13 -12.95
C VAL A 148 -1.51 -10.61 -14.35
N VAL A 149 -2.41 -10.42 -15.32
CA VAL A 149 -2.16 -10.67 -16.74
C VAL A 149 -2.06 -9.33 -17.46
N MET A 150 -0.84 -8.98 -17.86
CA MET A 150 -0.59 -7.81 -18.68
C MET A 150 -0.90 -8.13 -20.15
N HIS A 151 -1.32 -7.11 -20.92
CA HIS A 151 -1.56 -7.21 -22.35
C HIS A 151 -2.58 -8.31 -22.76
N ALA A 152 -3.59 -8.54 -21.92
CA ALA A 152 -4.72 -9.39 -22.28
C ALA A 152 -5.54 -8.76 -23.44
N SER A 153 -6.10 -9.60 -24.30
CA SER A 153 -6.86 -9.15 -25.49
C SER A 153 -8.09 -10.00 -25.76
N SER A 154 -8.38 -11.02 -24.93
CA SER A 154 -9.45 -11.95 -25.21
C SER A 154 -10.23 -12.38 -23.96
N LEU A 155 -11.49 -12.76 -24.17
CA LEU A 155 -12.34 -13.32 -23.11
C LEU A 155 -11.80 -14.67 -22.61
N GLU A 156 -11.11 -15.45 -23.45
CA GLU A 156 -10.49 -16.71 -23.05
C GLU A 156 -9.42 -16.47 -21.95
N GLN A 157 -8.58 -15.43 -22.11
CA GLN A 157 -7.60 -15.04 -21.10
C GLN A 157 -8.27 -14.58 -19.80
N VAL A 158 -9.40 -13.86 -19.89
CA VAL A 158 -10.20 -13.46 -18.73
C VAL A 158 -10.72 -14.68 -17.97
N MET A 159 -11.32 -15.64 -18.70
CA MET A 159 -11.85 -16.87 -18.09
C MET A 159 -10.76 -17.70 -17.43
N LYS A 160 -9.59 -17.83 -18.08
CA LYS A 160 -8.44 -18.53 -17.52
C LYS A 160 -7.95 -17.88 -16.23
N ALA A 161 -7.75 -16.56 -16.23
CA ALA A 161 -7.27 -15.84 -15.06
C ALA A 161 -8.21 -15.98 -13.87
N ARG A 162 -9.54 -15.89 -14.09
CA ARG A 162 -10.55 -16.02 -13.02
C ARG A 162 -10.58 -17.39 -12.35
N THR A 163 -10.06 -18.44 -12.98
CA THR A 163 -10.00 -19.78 -12.38
C THR A 163 -8.78 -19.96 -11.45
N GLU A 164 -7.79 -19.10 -11.54
CA GLU A 164 -6.58 -19.16 -10.70
C GLU A 164 -6.88 -18.83 -9.23
N PHE A 165 -7.66 -17.73 -9.01
CA PHE A 165 -8.19 -17.37 -7.69
C PHE A 165 -9.72 -17.29 -7.80
N ALA A 166 -10.36 -18.46 -7.83
CA ALA A 166 -11.76 -18.59 -8.21
C ALA A 166 -12.76 -17.91 -7.25
N ASP A 167 -12.34 -17.64 -6.03
CA ASP A 167 -13.08 -16.97 -4.95
C ASP A 167 -12.86 -15.44 -4.92
N ARG A 168 -12.00 -14.90 -5.79
CA ARG A 168 -11.70 -13.47 -5.84
C ARG A 168 -12.47 -12.78 -6.97
N LYS A 169 -12.84 -11.50 -6.74
CA LYS A 169 -13.25 -10.58 -7.80
C LYS A 169 -12.06 -10.27 -8.70
N TYR A 170 -12.34 -9.92 -9.95
CA TYR A 170 -11.32 -9.50 -10.90
C TYR A 170 -11.65 -8.13 -11.51
N LEU A 171 -10.62 -7.36 -11.80
CA LEU A 171 -10.71 -6.12 -12.54
C LEU A 171 -10.10 -6.33 -13.93
N LEU A 172 -10.85 -5.92 -14.96
CA LEU A 172 -10.34 -5.73 -16.30
C LEU A 172 -10.13 -4.23 -16.48
N GLN A 173 -8.87 -3.79 -16.63
CA GLN A 173 -8.54 -2.37 -16.69
C GLN A 173 -7.90 -1.98 -18.02
N ALA A 174 -8.38 -0.88 -18.59
CA ALA A 174 -7.72 -0.24 -19.73
C ALA A 174 -6.28 0.12 -19.37
N GLN A 175 -5.36 -0.07 -20.31
CA GLN A 175 -3.95 0.31 -20.13
C GLN A 175 -3.82 1.83 -20.22
N ILE A 176 -3.15 2.42 -19.25
CA ILE A 176 -2.82 3.85 -19.27
C ILE A 176 -1.54 4.07 -20.07
N GLN A 177 -1.60 5.03 -20.98
CA GLN A 177 -0.44 5.51 -21.74
C GLN A 177 0.13 6.74 -21.02
N PRO A 178 1.23 6.63 -20.25
CA PRO A 178 1.81 7.77 -19.56
C PRO A 178 2.45 8.72 -20.56
N GLN A 179 2.54 9.99 -20.18
CA GLN A 179 3.43 10.94 -20.87
C GLN A 179 4.88 10.49 -20.72
N GLU A 180 5.71 10.97 -21.64
CA GLU A 180 7.16 10.84 -21.53
C GLU A 180 7.74 12.20 -21.16
N ILE A 181 8.43 12.28 -20.03
CA ILE A 181 9.06 13.50 -19.52
C ILE A 181 10.57 13.24 -19.42
N THR A 182 11.36 13.95 -20.19
CA THR A 182 12.82 13.81 -20.23
C THR A 182 13.33 12.37 -20.43
N GLY A 183 12.62 11.59 -21.26
CA GLY A 183 12.96 10.18 -21.56
C GLY A 183 12.51 9.19 -20.49
N ARG A 184 11.70 9.62 -19.50
CA ARG A 184 11.10 8.76 -18.48
C ARG A 184 9.59 8.71 -18.67
N LYS A 185 8.98 7.56 -18.50
CA LYS A 185 7.52 7.46 -18.38
C LYS A 185 7.07 8.19 -17.13
N ALA A 186 6.09 9.06 -17.24
CA ALA A 186 5.52 9.79 -16.11
C ALA A 186 4.62 8.84 -15.28
N TRP A 187 5.27 7.98 -14.52
CA TRP A 187 4.68 7.00 -13.62
C TRP A 187 5.34 7.12 -12.26
N PHE A 188 4.51 7.17 -11.21
CA PHE A 188 4.94 7.51 -9.87
C PHE A 188 4.46 6.44 -8.89
N ARG A 189 5.36 5.99 -8.01
CA ARG A 189 5.01 5.35 -6.75
C ARG A 189 5.05 6.40 -5.66
N VAL A 190 3.95 6.61 -4.98
CA VAL A 190 3.83 7.69 -4.00
C VAL A 190 3.50 7.10 -2.64
N TYR A 191 4.27 7.48 -1.64
CA TYR A 191 4.07 7.09 -0.25
C TYR A 191 3.33 8.21 0.49
N TYR A 192 2.26 7.83 1.16
CA TYR A 192 1.55 8.68 2.10
C TYR A 192 1.78 8.17 3.51
N VAL A 193 2.15 9.04 4.43
CA VAL A 193 2.26 8.72 5.85
C VAL A 193 1.98 9.95 6.69
N ASN A 194 1.02 9.85 7.62
CA ASN A 194 0.75 10.89 8.61
C ASN A 194 0.53 12.30 8.01
N GLY A 195 -0.12 12.39 6.85
CA GLY A 195 -0.34 13.67 6.15
C GLY A 195 0.83 14.14 5.28
N LYS A 196 1.96 13.42 5.26
CA LYS A 196 3.11 13.70 4.39
C LYS A 196 3.08 12.82 3.15
N ILE A 197 3.60 13.35 2.06
CA ILE A 197 3.57 12.71 0.73
C ILE A 197 4.98 12.70 0.16
N TYR A 198 5.46 11.51 -0.19
CA TYR A 198 6.80 11.26 -0.73
C TYR A 198 6.68 10.62 -2.11
N PRO A 199 6.64 11.41 -3.19
CA PRO A 199 6.56 10.89 -4.54
C PRO A 199 7.93 10.43 -5.05
N CYS A 200 7.91 9.31 -5.77
CA CYS A 200 9.06 8.81 -6.51
C CYS A 200 8.66 8.57 -7.96
N TRP A 201 9.55 8.90 -8.90
CA TRP A 201 9.52 8.28 -10.21
C TRP A 201 9.63 6.78 -10.02
N TRP A 202 8.85 6.02 -10.77
CA TRP A 202 8.89 4.56 -10.69
C TRP A 202 8.66 3.96 -12.08
N ASP A 203 9.49 3.01 -12.44
CA ASP A 203 9.32 2.27 -13.69
C ASP A 203 8.65 0.94 -13.41
N PRO A 204 7.39 0.70 -13.87
CA PRO A 204 6.67 -0.54 -13.60
C PRO A 204 7.26 -1.77 -14.28
N GLN A 205 8.24 -1.63 -15.20
CA GLN A 205 8.90 -2.74 -15.87
C GLN A 205 10.18 -3.17 -15.16
N THR A 206 10.96 -2.20 -14.66
CA THR A 206 12.25 -2.47 -13.99
C THR A 206 12.16 -2.40 -12.49
N HIS A 207 11.06 -1.84 -11.95
CA HIS A 207 10.82 -1.54 -10.54
C HIS A 207 11.85 -0.58 -9.93
N ILE A 208 12.52 0.22 -10.76
CA ILE A 208 13.52 1.18 -10.31
C ILE A 208 12.84 2.47 -9.85
N PHE A 209 13.23 2.93 -8.67
CA PHE A 209 12.81 4.19 -8.08
C PHE A 209 13.84 5.29 -8.27
N ASN A 210 13.35 6.53 -8.40
CA ASN A 210 14.14 7.73 -8.19
C ASN A 210 13.26 8.74 -7.44
N PRO A 211 13.77 9.43 -6.39
CA PRO A 211 12.99 10.47 -5.74
C PRO A 211 12.53 11.52 -6.76
N LEU A 212 11.31 12.01 -6.59
CA LEU A 212 10.82 13.17 -7.34
C LEU A 212 11.12 14.43 -6.50
N SER A 213 12.01 15.27 -6.99
CA SER A 213 12.37 16.51 -6.29
C SER A 213 11.30 17.58 -6.44
N ALA A 214 11.27 18.55 -5.51
CA ALA A 214 10.36 19.70 -5.58
C ALA A 214 10.60 20.53 -6.86
N ASP A 215 11.85 20.68 -7.28
CA ASP A 215 12.21 21.39 -8.51
C ASP A 215 11.68 20.68 -9.76
N GLU A 216 11.68 19.33 -9.77
CA GLU A 216 11.09 18.55 -10.86
C GLU A 216 9.56 18.64 -10.83
N GLU A 217 8.94 18.61 -9.64
CA GLU A 217 7.48 18.77 -9.49
C GLU A 217 7.02 20.10 -10.10
N GLU A 218 7.72 21.19 -9.80
CA GLU A 218 7.40 22.53 -10.33
C GLU A 218 7.71 22.61 -11.84
N ARG A 219 8.90 22.19 -12.26
CA ARG A 219 9.38 22.28 -13.64
C ARG A 219 8.52 21.49 -14.63
N PHE A 220 7.93 20.39 -14.21
CA PHE A 220 7.16 19.48 -15.08
C PHE A 220 5.65 19.54 -14.80
N ASP A 221 5.17 20.52 -14.04
CA ASP A 221 3.75 20.68 -13.67
C ASP A 221 3.17 19.44 -12.96
N LEU A 222 3.99 18.78 -12.12
CA LEU A 222 3.60 17.57 -11.38
C LEU A 222 3.05 17.87 -9.97
N THR A 223 3.01 19.12 -9.57
CA THR A 223 2.45 19.55 -8.26
C THR A 223 1.04 19.04 -7.97
N PRO A 224 0.13 18.82 -8.98
CA PRO A 224 -1.18 18.23 -8.72
C PRO A 224 -1.17 16.79 -8.25
N LEU A 225 -0.04 16.07 -8.34
CA LEU A 225 0.13 14.71 -7.81
C LEU A 225 -0.17 14.65 -6.30
N ARG A 226 0.31 15.65 -5.54
CA ARG A 226 0.11 15.69 -4.07
C ARG A 226 -1.34 15.80 -3.64
N PRO A 227 -2.17 16.74 -4.15
CA PRO A 227 -3.59 16.77 -3.80
C PRO A 227 -4.37 15.54 -4.24
N VAL A 228 -3.98 14.86 -5.33
CA VAL A 228 -4.58 13.58 -5.73
C VAL A 228 -4.32 12.53 -4.64
N VAL A 229 -3.08 12.38 -4.17
CA VAL A 229 -2.73 11.41 -3.12
C VAL A 229 -3.40 11.76 -1.79
N ALA A 230 -3.45 13.05 -1.41
CA ALA A 230 -4.16 13.50 -0.22
C ALA A 230 -5.67 13.16 -0.29
N LYS A 231 -6.27 13.24 -1.48
CA LYS A 231 -7.64 12.85 -1.71
C LYS A 231 -7.83 11.33 -1.60
N ILE A 232 -6.91 10.52 -2.15
CA ILE A 232 -6.91 9.06 -1.96
C ILE A 232 -6.84 8.74 -0.46
N ALA A 233 -5.96 9.40 0.30
CA ALA A 233 -5.84 9.21 1.75
C ALA A 233 -7.15 9.49 2.49
N SER A 234 -7.86 10.57 2.12
CA SER A 234 -9.16 10.89 2.71
C SER A 234 -10.25 9.86 2.41
N VAL A 235 -10.15 9.19 1.26
CA VAL A 235 -11.07 8.13 0.84
C VAL A 235 -10.74 6.83 1.54
N CYS A 236 -9.50 6.35 1.47
CA CYS A 236 -9.08 5.08 2.04
C CYS A 236 -8.97 5.10 3.57
N ARG A 237 -8.85 6.29 4.18
CA ARG A 237 -8.78 6.49 5.64
C ARG A 237 -7.61 5.77 6.33
N LEU A 238 -6.53 5.53 5.58
CA LEU A 238 -5.30 4.96 6.11
C LEU A 238 -4.31 6.06 6.49
N ASP A 239 -3.62 5.86 7.59
CA ASP A 239 -2.55 6.75 8.03
C ASP A 239 -1.25 6.54 7.27
N TRP A 240 -1.11 5.37 6.65
CA TRP A 240 0.07 4.97 5.88
C TRP A 240 -0.28 4.01 4.75
N PHE A 241 0.13 4.33 3.53
CA PHE A 241 -0.02 3.47 2.34
C PHE A 241 0.90 3.95 1.20
N SER A 242 1.03 3.15 0.15
CA SER A 242 1.54 3.59 -1.14
C SER A 242 0.49 3.45 -2.23
N THR A 243 0.62 4.27 -3.28
CA THR A 243 -0.25 4.25 -4.47
C THR A 243 0.58 4.44 -5.72
N GLU A 244 0.07 3.96 -6.86
CA GLU A 244 0.68 4.21 -8.16
C GLU A 244 -0.17 5.13 -9.00
N ILE A 245 0.44 6.20 -9.49
CA ILE A 245 -0.23 7.22 -10.29
C ILE A 245 0.55 7.43 -11.58
N ALA A 246 -0.15 7.38 -12.71
CA ALA A 246 0.38 7.76 -14.01
C ALA A 246 -0.08 9.16 -14.40
N PHE A 247 0.80 9.97 -14.98
CA PHE A 247 0.41 11.19 -15.67
C PHE A 247 0.20 10.86 -17.14
N SER A 248 -1.05 10.77 -17.55
CA SER A 248 -1.45 10.25 -18.86
C SER A 248 -1.22 11.25 -19.99
N LYS A 249 -1.21 10.78 -21.24
CA LYS A 249 -1.02 11.64 -22.43
C LYS A 249 -2.09 12.70 -22.60
N ASP A 250 -3.27 12.50 -22.05
CA ASP A 250 -4.37 13.47 -22.03
C ASP A 250 -4.30 14.46 -20.84
N GLY A 251 -3.18 14.48 -20.11
CA GLY A 251 -2.90 15.47 -19.07
C GLY A 251 -3.60 15.19 -17.73
N LYS A 252 -3.92 13.94 -17.44
CA LYS A 252 -4.61 13.56 -16.19
C LYS A 252 -3.69 12.73 -15.30
N PHE A 253 -3.80 12.95 -13.99
CA PHE A 253 -3.21 12.07 -12.98
C PHE A 253 -4.19 10.93 -12.68
N VAL A 254 -3.84 9.73 -13.12
CA VAL A 254 -4.67 8.53 -13.06
C VAL A 254 -4.13 7.58 -12.01
N ALA A 255 -4.91 7.27 -10.99
CA ALA A 255 -4.57 6.25 -10.00
C ALA A 255 -4.71 4.86 -10.64
N VAL A 256 -3.59 4.11 -10.75
CA VAL A 256 -3.54 2.82 -11.45
C VAL A 256 -3.54 1.65 -10.47
N ASP A 257 -2.72 1.72 -9.42
CA ASP A 257 -2.81 0.81 -8.27
C ASP A 257 -3.12 1.63 -7.03
N TYR A 258 -4.30 1.37 -6.45
CA TYR A 258 -5.00 2.37 -5.63
C TYR A 258 -4.38 2.52 -4.24
N VAL A 259 -4.31 1.43 -3.49
CA VAL A 259 -3.84 1.42 -2.10
C VAL A 259 -3.07 0.13 -1.82
N ASN A 260 -1.86 0.27 -1.32
CA ASN A 260 -1.03 -0.83 -0.84
C ASN A 260 -0.60 -0.51 0.59
N ASP A 261 -1.07 -1.30 1.55
CA ASP A 261 -0.67 -1.20 2.97
C ASP A 261 0.59 -2.03 3.26
N GLY A 262 0.68 -3.24 2.70
CA GLY A 262 1.87 -4.10 2.76
C GLY A 262 3.04 -3.58 1.90
N ILE A 263 3.61 -2.42 2.26
CA ILE A 263 4.62 -1.73 1.46
C ILE A 263 5.99 -2.44 1.57
N ASP A 264 6.60 -2.79 0.43
CA ASP A 264 8.01 -3.20 0.38
C ASP A 264 8.90 -1.98 0.64
N LEU A 265 9.68 -2.04 1.72
CA LEU A 265 10.62 -0.99 2.14
C LEU A 265 12.08 -1.47 2.11
N ARG A 266 12.43 -2.39 1.22
CA ARG A 266 13.83 -2.73 0.99
C ARG A 266 14.60 -1.48 0.56
N SER A 267 15.73 -1.24 1.21
CA SER A 267 16.58 -0.08 0.89
C SER A 267 17.21 -0.19 -0.49
N GLN A 268 17.19 0.89 -1.26
CA GLN A 268 17.82 0.94 -2.59
C GLN A 268 19.35 0.74 -2.50
N SER A 269 19.98 1.12 -1.39
CA SER A 269 21.39 0.83 -1.13
C SER A 269 21.70 -0.67 -0.99
N LYS A 270 20.70 -1.54 -0.78
CA LYS A 270 20.81 -2.99 -0.62
C LYS A 270 20.16 -3.79 -1.75
N ALA A 271 19.10 -3.26 -2.34
CA ALA A 271 18.36 -3.88 -3.43
C ALA A 271 18.15 -2.86 -4.55
N HIS A 272 18.58 -3.17 -5.77
CA HIS A 272 18.51 -2.23 -6.89
C HIS A 272 17.09 -1.70 -7.17
N ASP A 273 16.09 -2.54 -6.92
CA ASP A 273 14.67 -2.24 -7.01
C ASP A 273 14.06 -1.79 -5.67
N GLY A 274 14.90 -1.44 -4.70
CA GLY A 274 14.47 -0.94 -3.40
C GLY A 274 14.05 0.53 -3.44
N VAL A 275 13.38 0.94 -2.37
CA VAL A 275 12.95 2.33 -2.15
C VAL A 275 14.16 3.19 -1.77
N PRO A 276 14.27 4.43 -2.24
CA PRO A 276 15.36 5.32 -1.85
C PRO A 276 15.48 5.45 -0.33
N ASP A 277 16.68 5.27 0.20
CA ASP A 277 16.95 5.21 1.64
C ASP A 277 16.46 6.46 2.40
N GLU A 278 16.54 7.63 1.75
CA GLU A 278 16.03 8.89 2.31
C GLU A 278 14.52 8.90 2.46
N VAL A 279 13.79 8.27 1.53
CA VAL A 279 12.33 8.13 1.59
C VAL A 279 11.94 7.18 2.72
N ILE A 280 12.64 6.04 2.85
CA ILE A 280 12.39 5.09 3.96
C ILE A 280 12.64 5.76 5.31
N ARG A 281 13.73 6.52 5.42
CA ARG A 281 14.07 7.25 6.66
C ARG A 281 13.01 8.30 7.01
N ALA A 282 12.50 9.02 6.00
CA ALA A 282 11.42 9.98 6.18
C ALA A 282 10.12 9.30 6.61
N ILE A 283 9.76 8.16 6.01
CA ILE A 283 8.59 7.35 6.39
C ILE A 283 8.74 6.89 7.86
N ALA A 284 9.88 6.33 8.25
CA ALA A 284 10.14 5.90 9.63
C ALA A 284 9.96 7.04 10.62
N ALA A 285 10.51 8.23 10.32
CA ALA A 285 10.37 9.41 11.17
C ALA A 285 8.92 9.88 11.33
N GLU A 286 8.10 9.79 10.26
CA GLU A 286 6.68 10.18 10.31
C GLU A 286 5.82 9.14 11.04
N LEU A 287 6.11 7.84 10.89
CA LEU A 287 5.44 6.78 11.67
C LEU A 287 5.70 6.95 13.17
N VAL A 288 6.94 7.26 13.54
CA VAL A 288 7.29 7.56 14.94
C VAL A 288 6.63 8.86 15.42
N ALA A 289 6.52 9.89 14.55
CA ALA A 289 5.79 11.12 14.88
C ALA A 289 4.29 10.86 15.09
N LEU A 290 3.71 9.94 14.32
CA LEU A 290 2.33 9.51 14.49
C LEU A 290 2.15 8.77 15.83
N ALA A 291 3.02 7.80 16.14
CA ALA A 291 3.00 7.08 17.42
C ALA A 291 3.14 8.03 18.62
N ALA A 292 4.01 9.06 18.51
CA ALA A 292 4.19 10.05 19.57
C ALA A 292 2.91 10.82 19.93
N ARG A 293 1.98 11.00 18.97
CA ARG A 293 0.68 11.66 19.23
C ARG A 293 -0.29 10.79 20.03
N HIS A 294 -0.09 9.48 19.97
CA HIS A 294 -0.89 8.48 20.69
C HIS A 294 -0.22 7.99 21.98
N ARG A 295 0.88 8.64 22.37
CA ARG A 295 1.53 8.38 23.65
C ARG A 295 0.54 8.69 24.78
N GLN A 296 0.21 7.68 25.59
CA GLN A 296 -0.60 7.92 26.78
C GLN A 296 0.20 8.82 27.74
N ALA A 297 -0.44 9.88 28.24
CA ALA A 297 0.15 10.68 29.31
C ALA A 297 0.35 9.77 30.51
N SER A 298 1.59 9.65 30.96
CA SER A 298 2.01 8.87 32.13
C SER A 298 1.41 9.45 33.39
#